data_adb8ad3832023d3d063117a02de8aae0
#
_entry.id   adb8ad3832023d3d063117a02de8aae0
#
_cell.length_a   1.000
_cell.length_b   1.000
_cell.length_c   1.000
_cell.angle_alpha   90.00
_cell.angle_beta   90.00
_cell.angle_gamma   90.00
#
_symmetry.space_group_name_H-M   'P 1'
#
loop_
_entity.id
_entity.type
_entity.pdbx_description
1 polymer ?
#
loop_
_entity_poly.entity_id
_entity_poly.type
_entity_poly.pdbx_seq_one_letter_code
_entity_poly.pdbx_strand_id
1 'polypeptide(L)'
;MSQVQKCAVIVCSLCFAVAAAAAADRIYTTPNPAAELKRLFPAAAAFSPLAGDPLHFKAYAADPKTNPSAPTLGVAFWTTDLVPQEHGYHGPIHILVGMDNTGTLTGVVVTYNSEPYGYFSVEPPKFAAQFKGKSIRDPFRVGSDVDAVSRASITIGSAARAVRDSSRAIAAKLLPPEVLK
;
A
#
# COMPACT_ATOMS: atom_id res chain seq x y z
N MET A 1 -50.41 -10.49 4.43
CA MET A 1 -49.03 -10.01 4.38
C MET A 1 -48.97 -8.92 3.32
N SER A 2 -48.69 -7.67 3.72
CA SER A 2 -48.85 -6.50 2.88
C SER A 2 -47.68 -6.38 1.88
N GLN A 3 -47.92 -5.73 0.75
CA GLN A 3 -46.97 -5.46 -0.31
C GLN A 3 -45.67 -4.76 0.21
N VAL A 4 -45.77 -4.04 1.30
CA VAL A 4 -44.63 -3.30 1.94
C VAL A 4 -43.60 -4.26 2.55
N GLN A 5 -44.01 -5.42 3.03
CA GLN A 5 -43.10 -6.43 3.61
C GLN A 5 -42.25 -7.18 2.57
N LYS A 6 -42.73 -7.25 1.31
CA LYS A 6 -41.96 -7.90 0.22
C LYS A 6 -40.83 -6.99 -0.34
N CYS A 7 -41.01 -5.66 -0.33
CA CYS A 7 -39.98 -4.75 -0.76
C CYS A 7 -38.78 -4.65 0.22
N ALA A 8 -39.02 -4.77 1.53
CA ALA A 8 -37.97 -4.68 2.54
C ALA A 8 -36.98 -5.87 2.49
N VAL A 9 -37.45 -7.05 2.12
CA VAL A 9 -36.60 -8.27 2.01
C VAL A 9 -35.72 -8.24 0.77
N ILE A 10 -36.19 -7.65 -0.32
CA ILE A 10 -35.43 -7.57 -1.60
C ILE A 10 -34.28 -6.55 -1.47
N VAL A 11 -34.49 -5.40 -0.79
CA VAL A 11 -33.46 -4.38 -0.60
C VAL A 11 -32.33 -4.88 0.32
N CYS A 12 -32.64 -5.70 1.33
CA CYS A 12 -31.64 -6.26 2.22
C CYS A 12 -30.75 -7.33 1.53
N SER A 13 -31.28 -8.09 0.57
CA SER A 13 -30.51 -9.08 -0.21
C SER A 13 -29.53 -8.43 -1.20
N LEU A 14 -29.88 -7.27 -1.77
CA LEU A 14 -28.97 -6.57 -2.70
C LEU A 14 -27.75 -5.95 -2.00
N CYS A 15 -27.90 -5.47 -0.76
CA CYS A 15 -26.79 -4.90 0.01
C CYS A 15 -25.73 -5.94 0.41
N PHE A 16 -26.11 -7.22 0.60
CA PHE A 16 -25.16 -8.28 0.95
C PHE A 16 -24.32 -8.76 -0.25
N ALA A 17 -24.83 -8.66 -1.47
CA ALA A 17 -24.12 -9.11 -2.67
C ALA A 17 -22.97 -8.17 -3.08
N VAL A 18 -23.05 -6.87 -2.76
CA VAL A 18 -22.00 -5.90 -3.11
C VAL A 18 -20.77 -6.02 -2.22
N ALA A 19 -20.92 -6.42 -0.96
CA ALA A 19 -19.79 -6.63 -0.04
C ALA A 19 -18.93 -7.87 -0.38
N ALA A 20 -19.51 -8.88 -1.01
CA ALA A 20 -18.81 -10.11 -1.37
C ALA A 20 -17.92 -9.95 -2.63
N ALA A 21 -18.28 -9.06 -3.55
CA ALA A 21 -17.50 -8.82 -4.78
C ALA A 21 -16.18 -8.09 -4.52
N ALA A 22 -16.11 -7.23 -3.49
CA ALA A 22 -14.89 -6.51 -3.12
C ALA A 22 -13.82 -7.39 -2.44
N ALA A 23 -14.17 -8.59 -1.98
CA ALA A 23 -13.24 -9.51 -1.31
C ALA A 23 -12.51 -10.45 -2.28
N ALA A 24 -13.02 -10.63 -3.51
CA ALA A 24 -12.48 -11.60 -4.46
C ALA A 24 -11.20 -11.15 -5.18
N ASP A 25 -10.92 -9.84 -5.23
CA ASP A 25 -9.79 -9.27 -5.99
C ASP A 25 -8.46 -9.19 -5.20
N ARG A 26 -8.44 -9.68 -3.93
CA ARG A 26 -7.27 -9.58 -3.05
C ARG A 26 -6.49 -10.88 -2.89
N ILE A 27 -6.53 -11.75 -3.86
CA ILE A 27 -5.90 -13.09 -3.80
C ILE A 27 -4.38 -13.02 -3.57
N TYR A 28 -3.74 -11.90 -3.87
CA TYR A 28 -2.28 -11.74 -3.81
C TYR A 28 -1.78 -10.78 -2.72
N THR A 29 -2.66 -10.12 -1.99
CA THR A 29 -2.26 -9.32 -0.83
C THR A 29 -2.37 -10.16 0.43
N THR A 30 -1.27 -10.35 1.14
CA THR A 30 -1.28 -11.03 2.44
C THR A 30 -2.18 -10.25 3.40
N PRO A 31 -3.29 -10.82 3.91
CA PRO A 31 -4.24 -10.07 4.74
C PRO A 31 -3.65 -9.63 6.08
N ASN A 32 -2.56 -10.25 6.51
CA ASN A 32 -1.81 -9.90 7.71
C ASN A 32 -0.29 -9.96 7.44
N PRO A 33 0.32 -8.93 6.85
CA PRO A 33 1.73 -8.87 6.52
C PRO A 33 2.56 -8.46 7.74
N ALA A 34 2.46 -9.17 8.86
CA ALA A 34 3.07 -8.78 10.13
C ALA A 34 4.60 -8.66 10.05
N ALA A 35 5.26 -9.56 9.31
CA ALA A 35 6.71 -9.53 9.13
C ALA A 35 7.14 -8.33 8.26
N GLU A 36 6.41 -8.06 7.19
CA GLU A 36 6.65 -6.94 6.28
C GLU A 36 6.41 -5.61 6.99
N LEU A 37 5.32 -5.49 7.74
CA LEU A 37 5.02 -4.30 8.56
C LEU A 37 6.14 -4.03 9.57
N LYS A 38 6.66 -5.09 10.22
CA LYS A 38 7.76 -4.94 11.17
C LYS A 38 9.08 -4.56 10.50
N ARG A 39 9.31 -4.98 9.25
CA ARG A 39 10.46 -4.52 8.43
C ARG A 39 10.35 -3.04 8.08
N LEU A 40 9.15 -2.55 7.76
CA LEU A 40 8.89 -1.14 7.42
C LEU A 40 8.97 -0.23 8.64
N PHE A 41 8.51 -0.71 9.80
CA PHE A 41 8.49 0.03 11.06
C PHE A 41 9.10 -0.81 12.20
N PRO A 42 10.43 -0.96 12.26
CA PRO A 42 11.09 -1.75 13.30
C PRO A 42 10.80 -1.28 14.73
N ALA A 43 10.56 0.03 14.90
CA ALA A 43 10.25 0.64 16.20
C ALA A 43 8.77 0.54 16.61
N ALA A 44 7.88 0.09 15.71
CA ALA A 44 6.46 -0.02 16.05
C ALA A 44 6.21 -1.14 17.07
N ALA A 45 5.47 -0.84 18.12
CA ALA A 45 5.02 -1.80 19.12
C ALA A 45 3.76 -2.56 18.66
N ALA A 46 2.90 -1.92 17.85
CA ALA A 46 1.67 -2.51 17.35
C ALA A 46 1.27 -1.95 15.98
N PHE A 47 0.41 -2.68 15.29
CA PHE A 47 -0.20 -2.27 14.02
C PHE A 47 -1.72 -2.38 14.10
N SER A 48 -2.42 -1.47 13.41
CA SER A 48 -3.88 -1.61 13.23
C SER A 48 -4.19 -2.74 12.25
N PRO A 49 -5.44 -3.25 12.24
CA PRO A 49 -5.95 -3.93 11.06
C PRO A 49 -5.90 -3.02 9.82
N LEU A 50 -5.95 -3.64 8.62
CA LEU A 50 -6.12 -2.90 7.37
C LEU A 50 -7.50 -2.27 7.35
N ALA A 51 -7.57 -0.94 7.38
CA ALA A 51 -8.81 -0.17 7.47
C ALA A 51 -8.63 1.27 6.97
N GLY A 52 -9.74 2.03 6.92
CA GLY A 52 -9.75 3.44 6.52
C GLY A 52 -10.00 3.65 5.03
N ASP A 53 -10.10 4.91 4.65
CA ASP A 53 -10.24 5.37 3.26
C ASP A 53 -9.20 6.48 3.01
N PRO A 54 -8.16 6.19 2.24
CA PRO A 54 -7.76 4.91 1.63
C PRO A 54 -7.38 3.81 2.67
N LEU A 55 -7.42 2.54 2.23
CA LEU A 55 -7.04 1.40 3.07
C LEU A 55 -5.56 1.47 3.47
N HIS A 56 -5.29 1.38 4.78
CA HIS A 56 -3.94 1.39 5.32
C HIS A 56 -3.84 0.72 6.69
N PHE A 57 -2.64 0.33 7.07
CA PHE A 57 -2.26 -0.04 8.42
C PHE A 57 -1.68 1.19 9.12
N LYS A 58 -1.99 1.40 10.40
CA LYS A 58 -1.30 2.38 11.26
C LYS A 58 -0.22 1.67 12.05
N ALA A 59 0.97 2.24 12.09
CA ALA A 59 2.06 1.81 12.94
C ALA A 59 2.07 2.65 14.23
N TYR A 60 2.05 2.01 15.40
CA TYR A 60 1.98 2.69 16.70
C TYR A 60 3.27 2.52 17.48
N ALA A 61 3.69 3.57 18.17
CA ALA A 61 4.86 3.54 19.07
C ALA A 61 4.62 2.72 20.35
N ALA A 62 3.35 2.56 20.78
CA ALA A 62 2.92 1.71 21.89
C ALA A 62 1.64 0.98 21.49
N ASP A 63 1.27 -0.08 22.21
CA ASP A 63 0.01 -0.79 21.94
C ASP A 63 -1.20 0.08 22.30
N PRO A 64 -2.06 0.43 21.34
CA PRO A 64 -3.24 1.27 21.60
C PRO A 64 -4.28 0.61 22.48
N LYS A 65 -4.22 -0.71 22.71
CA LYS A 65 -5.10 -1.42 23.66
C LYS A 65 -4.74 -1.09 25.11
N THR A 66 -3.45 -0.89 25.38
CA THR A 66 -2.95 -0.54 26.73
C THR A 66 -2.71 0.95 26.88
N ASN A 67 -2.46 1.67 25.80
CA ASN A 67 -2.28 3.12 25.76
C ASN A 67 -3.12 3.72 24.62
N PRO A 68 -4.38 4.13 24.87
CA PRO A 68 -5.25 4.72 23.85
C PRO A 68 -4.70 5.99 23.18
N SER A 69 -3.75 6.68 23.84
CA SER A 69 -3.07 7.87 23.32
C SER A 69 -1.74 7.55 22.62
N ALA A 70 -1.48 6.29 22.27
CA ALA A 70 -0.25 5.88 21.60
C ALA A 70 -0.04 6.66 20.29
N PRO A 71 1.09 7.36 20.13
CA PRO A 71 1.34 8.11 18.90
C PRO A 71 1.57 7.16 17.72
N THR A 72 1.10 7.58 16.56
CA THR A 72 1.40 6.88 15.31
C THR A 72 2.78 7.25 14.80
N LEU A 73 3.53 6.26 14.32
CA LEU A 73 4.82 6.43 13.65
C LEU A 73 4.66 6.68 12.15
N GLY A 74 3.52 6.28 11.59
CA GLY A 74 3.21 6.39 10.19
C GLY A 74 2.18 5.35 9.75
N VAL A 75 2.10 5.14 8.43
CA VAL A 75 1.16 4.22 7.80
C VAL A 75 1.86 3.27 6.83
N ALA A 76 1.29 2.08 6.65
CA ALA A 76 1.67 1.18 5.57
C ALA A 76 0.45 0.88 4.69
N PHE A 77 0.67 0.74 3.39
CA PHE A 77 -0.40 0.58 2.40
C PHE A 77 0.07 -0.21 1.18
N TRP A 78 -0.87 -0.85 0.52
CA TRP A 78 -0.61 -1.56 -0.73
C TRP A 78 -0.70 -0.62 -1.93
N THR A 79 0.28 -0.67 -2.82
CA THR A 79 0.24 0.11 -4.07
C THR A 79 -0.95 -0.27 -4.93
N THR A 80 -1.30 -1.55 -4.99
CA THR A 80 -2.39 -2.09 -5.78
C THR A 80 -3.78 -1.65 -5.31
N ASP A 81 -3.94 -1.28 -4.04
CA ASP A 81 -5.20 -0.72 -3.53
C ASP A 81 -5.41 0.75 -3.94
N LEU A 82 -4.33 1.48 -4.16
CA LEU A 82 -4.33 2.93 -4.43
C LEU A 82 -4.18 3.27 -5.92
N VAL A 83 -3.40 2.48 -6.64
CA VAL A 83 -3.12 2.67 -8.07
C VAL A 83 -3.26 1.34 -8.84
N PRO A 84 -4.46 0.73 -8.84
CA PRO A 84 -4.69 -0.59 -9.44
C PRO A 84 -4.42 -0.64 -10.95
N GLN A 85 -4.37 0.51 -11.63
CA GLN A 85 -4.07 0.63 -13.05
C GLN A 85 -2.57 0.49 -13.37
N GLU A 86 -1.67 0.60 -12.37
CA GLU A 86 -0.24 0.45 -12.59
C GLU A 86 0.16 -1.03 -12.67
N HIS A 87 0.63 -1.42 -13.85
CA HIS A 87 1.03 -2.79 -14.14
C HIS A 87 2.46 -2.83 -14.66
N GLY A 88 3.19 -3.88 -14.27
CA GLY A 88 4.45 -4.25 -14.91
C GLY A 88 4.23 -4.78 -16.33
N TYR A 89 5.16 -5.58 -16.81
CA TYR A 89 5.06 -6.20 -18.12
C TYR A 89 4.01 -7.32 -18.17
N HIS A 90 3.91 -8.14 -17.13
CA HIS A 90 2.98 -9.28 -17.03
C HIS A 90 1.78 -9.04 -16.11
N GLY A 91 1.80 -8.00 -15.29
CA GLY A 91 0.69 -7.75 -14.39
C GLY A 91 1.02 -6.82 -13.23
N PRO A 92 0.16 -6.78 -12.20
CA PRO A 92 0.40 -5.94 -11.04
C PRO A 92 1.61 -6.42 -10.25
N ILE A 93 2.38 -5.45 -9.72
CA ILE A 93 3.47 -5.70 -8.78
C ILE A 93 2.95 -5.28 -7.41
N HIS A 94 2.80 -6.25 -6.50
CA HIS A 94 2.27 -6.00 -5.17
C HIS A 94 3.39 -5.50 -4.25
N ILE A 95 3.32 -4.24 -3.89
CA ILE A 95 4.32 -3.58 -3.06
C ILE A 95 3.62 -3.03 -1.82
N LEU A 96 4.11 -3.43 -0.64
CA LEU A 96 3.75 -2.79 0.62
C LEU A 96 4.71 -1.64 0.86
N VAL A 97 4.19 -0.43 1.02
CA VAL A 97 4.94 0.81 1.25
C VAL A 97 4.73 1.25 2.68
N GLY A 98 5.80 1.62 3.37
CA GLY A 98 5.75 2.32 4.66
C GLY A 98 6.08 3.79 4.47
N MET A 99 5.33 4.66 5.12
CA MET A 99 5.53 6.11 5.09
C MET A 99 5.29 6.71 6.48
N ASP A 100 6.19 7.55 6.93
CA ASP A 100 6.06 8.26 8.20
C ASP A 100 5.13 9.47 8.11
N ASN A 101 4.91 10.14 9.24
CA ASN A 101 4.03 11.31 9.33
C ASN A 101 4.59 12.57 8.64
N THR A 102 5.84 12.53 8.14
CA THR A 102 6.46 13.63 7.39
C THR A 102 6.42 13.43 5.88
N GLY A 103 5.82 12.32 5.41
CA GLY A 103 5.80 11.96 4.01
C GLY A 103 7.11 11.35 3.52
N THR A 104 7.96 10.86 4.43
CA THR A 104 9.19 10.14 4.09
C THR A 104 8.92 8.63 4.10
N LEU A 105 9.37 7.93 3.08
CA LEU A 105 9.22 6.49 2.99
C LEU A 105 10.15 5.79 3.99
N THR A 106 9.60 4.96 4.86
CA THR A 106 10.37 4.10 5.75
C THR A 106 10.94 2.90 5.02
N GLY A 107 10.36 2.55 3.87
CA GLY A 107 10.81 1.52 2.97
C GLY A 107 9.68 0.95 2.11
N VAL A 108 10.01 -0.04 1.30
CA VAL A 108 9.06 -0.82 0.52
C VAL A 108 9.37 -2.31 0.65
N VAL A 109 8.36 -3.15 0.46
CA VAL A 109 8.50 -4.61 0.39
C VAL A 109 7.71 -5.12 -0.79
N VAL A 110 8.39 -5.70 -1.77
CA VAL A 110 7.73 -6.42 -2.87
C VAL A 110 7.29 -7.78 -2.35
N THR A 111 6.00 -8.04 -2.36
CA THR A 111 5.43 -9.27 -1.80
C THR A 111 5.01 -10.26 -2.88
N TYR A 112 4.70 -9.77 -4.07
CA TYR A 112 4.36 -10.60 -5.22
C TYR A 112 4.61 -9.84 -6.53
N ASN A 113 5.04 -10.57 -7.53
CA ASN A 113 5.04 -10.18 -8.94
C ASN A 113 5.01 -11.42 -9.83
N SER A 114 4.58 -11.27 -11.07
CA SER A 114 4.63 -12.30 -12.12
C SER A 114 5.56 -11.92 -13.27
N GLU A 115 6.48 -11.00 -13.02
CA GLU A 115 7.37 -10.44 -14.01
C GLU A 115 8.41 -11.47 -14.48
N PRO A 116 8.66 -11.61 -15.80
CA PRO A 116 9.63 -12.57 -16.34
C PRO A 116 11.05 -12.36 -15.80
N TYR A 117 11.38 -11.11 -15.47
CA TYR A 117 12.67 -10.69 -14.95
C TYR A 117 12.58 -10.13 -13.52
N GLY A 118 11.52 -10.47 -12.79
CA GLY A 118 11.30 -10.03 -11.41
C GLY A 118 12.46 -10.37 -10.49
N TYR A 119 12.99 -11.59 -10.62
CA TYR A 119 14.04 -12.14 -9.78
C TYR A 119 15.36 -11.32 -9.77
N PHE A 120 15.67 -10.56 -10.83
CA PHE A 120 16.85 -9.68 -10.82
C PHE A 120 16.50 -8.18 -10.85
N SER A 121 15.23 -7.82 -10.97
CA SER A 121 14.79 -6.42 -11.06
C SER A 121 14.15 -5.90 -9.77
N VAL A 122 12.99 -6.41 -9.39
CA VAL A 122 12.20 -5.89 -8.24
C VAL A 122 12.32 -6.74 -6.98
N GLU A 123 12.70 -8.01 -7.08
CA GLU A 123 12.86 -8.90 -5.93
C GLU A 123 14.16 -8.67 -5.13
N PRO A 124 15.31 -8.31 -5.76
CA PRO A 124 16.53 -8.10 -5.00
C PRO A 124 16.37 -6.99 -3.95
N PRO A 125 16.97 -7.15 -2.75
CA PRO A 125 16.93 -6.13 -1.68
C PRO A 125 17.42 -4.75 -2.14
N LYS A 126 18.31 -4.70 -3.13
CA LYS A 126 18.82 -3.46 -3.72
C LYS A 126 17.69 -2.61 -4.31
N PHE A 127 16.67 -3.22 -4.93
CA PHE A 127 15.52 -2.46 -5.45
C PHE A 127 14.78 -1.77 -4.31
N ALA A 128 14.38 -2.51 -3.29
CA ALA A 128 13.62 -1.97 -2.16
C ALA A 128 14.42 -0.91 -1.37
N ALA A 129 15.74 -1.10 -1.25
CA ALA A 129 16.62 -0.18 -0.52
C ALA A 129 16.63 1.25 -1.09
N GLN A 130 16.38 1.42 -2.39
CA GLN A 130 16.39 2.73 -3.05
C GLN A 130 15.25 3.65 -2.61
N PHE A 131 14.19 3.09 -2.04
CA PHE A 131 13.01 3.86 -1.64
C PHE A 131 13.06 4.32 -0.18
N LYS A 132 13.90 3.70 0.65
CA LYS A 132 14.04 4.08 2.05
C LYS A 132 14.63 5.50 2.16
N GLY A 133 13.93 6.37 2.89
CA GLY A 133 14.32 7.77 3.10
C GLY A 133 13.91 8.70 1.96
N LYS A 134 13.29 8.21 0.88
CA LYS A 134 12.74 9.09 -0.16
C LYS A 134 11.52 9.85 0.36
N SER A 135 11.43 11.11 -0.03
CA SER A 135 10.25 11.94 0.21
C SER A 135 9.19 11.71 -0.89
N ILE A 136 7.92 11.86 -0.55
CA ILE A 136 6.82 11.90 -1.54
C ILE A 136 7.03 12.98 -2.62
N ARG A 137 7.91 13.96 -2.36
CA ARG A 137 8.27 15.04 -3.30
C ARG A 137 9.33 14.62 -4.31
N ASP A 138 10.07 13.56 -4.03
CA ASP A 138 11.12 13.08 -4.94
C ASP A 138 10.52 12.61 -6.27
N PRO A 139 11.26 12.67 -7.37
CA PRO A 139 10.74 12.37 -8.70
C PRO A 139 10.42 10.89 -8.92
N PHE A 140 11.07 9.97 -8.23
CA PHE A 140 10.98 8.52 -8.45
C PHE A 140 11.20 8.15 -9.91
N ARG A 141 12.21 8.77 -10.53
CA ARG A 141 12.50 8.62 -11.96
C ARG A 141 13.59 7.60 -12.19
N VAL A 142 13.27 6.58 -12.96
CA VAL A 142 14.24 5.56 -13.39
C VAL A 142 15.35 6.20 -14.22
N GLY A 143 16.61 5.86 -13.91
CA GLY A 143 17.80 6.44 -14.51
C GLY A 143 18.23 7.77 -13.89
N SER A 144 17.51 8.25 -12.86
CA SER A 144 17.86 9.46 -12.12
C SER A 144 18.02 9.15 -10.63
N ASP A 145 16.90 8.91 -9.93
CA ASP A 145 16.88 8.61 -8.49
C ASP A 145 16.35 7.19 -8.17
N VAL A 146 16.04 6.41 -9.21
CA VAL A 146 15.80 4.98 -9.16
C VAL A 146 16.66 4.30 -10.23
N ASP A 147 17.39 3.26 -9.87
CA ASP A 147 18.28 2.55 -10.79
C ASP A 147 17.52 1.91 -11.95
N ALA A 148 18.03 2.12 -13.15
CA ALA A 148 17.55 1.39 -14.32
C ALA A 148 18.11 -0.06 -14.32
N VAL A 149 17.27 -1.01 -14.73
CA VAL A 149 17.68 -2.40 -14.90
C VAL A 149 17.45 -2.81 -16.36
N SER A 150 18.54 -3.22 -17.02
CA SER A 150 18.47 -3.70 -18.40
C SER A 150 17.48 -4.83 -18.54
N ARG A 151 16.68 -4.83 -19.61
CA ARG A 151 15.63 -5.81 -19.91
C ARG A 151 14.42 -5.79 -18.97
N ALA A 152 14.41 -4.94 -17.95
CA ALA A 152 13.30 -4.82 -16.99
C ALA A 152 12.77 -3.38 -16.87
N SER A 153 12.95 -2.54 -17.90
CA SER A 153 12.59 -1.12 -17.87
C SER A 153 11.10 -0.89 -17.58
N ILE A 154 10.21 -1.72 -18.13
CA ILE A 154 8.76 -1.63 -17.91
C ILE A 154 8.46 -1.97 -16.44
N THR A 155 9.00 -3.08 -15.93
CA THR A 155 8.82 -3.55 -14.56
C THR A 155 9.29 -2.52 -13.54
N ILE A 156 10.54 -2.03 -13.68
CA ILE A 156 11.11 -1.02 -12.77
C ILE A 156 10.34 0.30 -12.87
N GLY A 157 10.00 0.73 -14.08
CA GLY A 157 9.26 1.96 -14.31
C GLY A 157 7.87 1.93 -13.68
N SER A 158 7.14 0.82 -13.85
CA SER A 158 5.84 0.62 -13.23
C SER A 158 5.94 0.57 -11.70
N ALA A 159 6.86 -0.22 -11.16
CA ALA A 159 7.05 -0.31 -9.72
C ALA A 159 7.39 1.06 -9.09
N ALA A 160 8.27 1.84 -9.73
CA ALA A 160 8.63 3.19 -9.26
C ALA A 160 7.43 4.15 -9.30
N ARG A 161 6.63 4.13 -10.38
CA ARG A 161 5.40 4.93 -10.47
C ARG A 161 4.36 4.48 -9.45
N ALA A 162 4.16 3.17 -9.28
CA ALA A 162 3.23 2.63 -8.30
C ALA A 162 3.57 3.13 -6.88
N VAL A 163 4.84 3.07 -6.47
CA VAL A 163 5.28 3.58 -5.17
C VAL A 163 5.07 5.09 -5.07
N ARG A 164 5.48 5.86 -6.07
CA ARG A 164 5.33 7.32 -6.10
C ARG A 164 3.87 7.75 -5.99
N ASP A 165 3.02 7.22 -6.86
CA ASP A 165 1.66 7.72 -7.03
C ASP A 165 0.76 7.27 -5.88
N SER A 166 0.94 6.02 -5.37
CA SER A 166 0.24 5.57 -4.18
C SER A 166 0.65 6.35 -2.93
N SER A 167 1.95 6.65 -2.76
CA SER A 167 2.44 7.45 -1.64
C SER A 167 1.87 8.87 -1.66
N ARG A 168 1.80 9.49 -2.83
CA ARG A 168 1.19 10.81 -2.98
C ARG A 168 -0.32 10.79 -2.77
N ALA A 169 -1.00 9.78 -3.26
CA ALA A 169 -2.45 9.63 -3.11
C ALA A 169 -2.84 9.49 -1.63
N ILE A 170 -2.14 8.64 -0.87
CA ILE A 170 -2.44 8.47 0.56
C ILE A 170 -1.99 9.68 1.38
N ALA A 171 -0.85 10.30 1.06
CA ALA A 171 -0.38 11.50 1.72
C ALA A 171 -1.39 12.65 1.59
N ALA A 172 -1.96 12.85 0.40
CA ALA A 172 -2.98 13.87 0.13
C ALA A 172 -4.25 13.70 0.98
N LYS A 173 -4.51 12.49 1.49
CA LYS A 173 -5.68 12.18 2.32
C LYS A 173 -5.38 12.22 3.82
N LEU A 174 -4.17 11.83 4.22
CA LEU A 174 -3.85 11.58 5.62
C LEU A 174 -2.89 12.59 6.24
N LEU A 175 -2.06 13.25 5.44
CA LEU A 175 -1.07 14.19 5.95
C LEU A 175 -1.55 15.64 5.86
N PRO A 176 -1.05 16.51 6.76
CA PRO A 176 -1.33 17.93 6.70
C PRO A 176 -0.86 18.57 5.40
N PRO A 177 -1.54 19.59 4.86
CA PRO A 177 -1.18 20.24 3.59
C PRO A 177 0.26 20.78 3.54
N GLU A 178 0.86 21.09 4.68
CA GLU A 178 2.24 21.58 4.80
C GLU A 178 3.26 20.54 4.37
N VAL A 179 2.94 19.26 4.56
CA VAL A 179 3.80 18.13 4.16
C VAL A 179 3.79 17.94 2.65
N LEU A 180 2.75 18.38 1.96
CA LEU A 180 2.57 18.21 0.52
C LEU A 180 3.28 19.30 -0.32
N LYS A 181 3.69 20.40 0.31
CA LYS A 181 4.42 21.52 -0.33
C LYS A 181 5.93 21.21 -0.31
#